data_336d814adb60e9641d835e5d0f1425e3
#
_entry.id   336d814adb60e9641d835e5d0f1425e3
#
_cell.length_a   1.000
_cell.length_b   1.000
_cell.length_c   1.000
_cell.angle_alpha   90.00
_cell.angle_beta   90.00
_cell.angle_gamma   90.00
#
_symmetry.space_group_name_H-M   'P 1'
#
loop_
_entity.id
_entity.type
_entity.pdbx_description
1 polymer ?
#
loop_
_entity_poly.entity_id
_entity_poly.type
_entity_poly.pdbx_seq_one_letter_code
_entity_poly.pdbx_strand_id
1 'polypeptide(L)'
;MALDPEITAKSLLPPNTSDAEHALEDSLRMDVDLSAVGTLWDPATCPAGVLPFLAWGLAISRWDAAWSEAEKRAAIADAIPFHKRKGTRAIVIEVLERFNPLLEVVEWWEMNPKATPHTFEVRAPANLIPASFLNAETVDAIIRDVAGVKPVRSHFTFVQYLEAQAGAYLTSSAQVGSYSRHDYAASHDPDPIWQNYLQTEDGEPLENEDGQLLEQS
;
A
#
# COMPACT_ATOMS: atom_id res chain seq x y z
N MET A 1 4.74 29.32 -7.63
CA MET A 1 4.95 30.24 -8.76
C MET A 1 3.57 30.78 -9.10
N ALA A 2 3.23 31.96 -8.60
CA ALA A 2 1.95 32.61 -8.88
C ALA A 2 1.97 33.00 -10.37
N LEU A 3 0.94 32.62 -11.09
CA LEU A 3 0.75 33.08 -12.46
C LEU A 3 0.48 34.58 -12.41
N ASP A 4 1.18 35.32 -13.28
CA ASP A 4 1.08 36.77 -13.36
C ASP A 4 -0.38 37.15 -13.69
N PRO A 5 -1.08 37.97 -12.87
CA PRO A 5 -2.47 38.34 -13.13
C PRO A 5 -2.66 39.10 -14.46
N GLU A 6 -1.60 39.63 -15.04
CA GLU A 6 -1.64 40.25 -16.37
C GLU A 6 -1.88 39.27 -17.53
N ILE A 7 -1.63 37.95 -17.34
CA ILE A 7 -1.84 36.96 -18.40
C ILE A 7 -3.33 36.77 -18.71
N THR A 8 -4.21 37.01 -17.76
CA THR A 8 -5.66 36.86 -17.92
C THR A 8 -6.34 38.02 -18.66
N ALA A 9 -5.67 39.15 -18.80
CA ALA A 9 -6.22 40.35 -19.44
C ALA A 9 -5.71 40.60 -20.87
N LYS A 10 -4.73 39.81 -21.35
CA LYS A 10 -4.16 40.06 -22.67
C LYS A 10 -5.00 39.45 -23.77
N SER A 11 -5.40 40.29 -24.74
CA SER A 11 -6.07 39.80 -25.97
C SER A 11 -5.22 38.76 -26.68
N LEU A 12 -5.85 37.70 -27.15
CA LEU A 12 -5.26 36.63 -27.97
C LEU A 12 -5.26 36.99 -29.46
N LEU A 13 -5.91 38.09 -29.82
CA LEU A 13 -6.05 38.53 -31.20
C LEU A 13 -4.77 39.23 -31.68
N PRO A 14 -4.48 39.22 -32.98
CA PRO A 14 -3.36 39.93 -33.59
C PRO A 14 -3.46 41.46 -33.41
N PRO A 15 -2.34 42.20 -33.41
CA PRO A 15 -2.35 43.65 -33.14
C PRO A 15 -3.03 44.50 -34.22
N ASN A 16 -3.39 43.94 -35.38
CA ASN A 16 -4.12 44.60 -36.45
C ASN A 16 -5.63 44.28 -36.44
N THR A 17 -6.16 43.76 -35.34
CA THR A 17 -7.57 43.43 -35.17
C THR A 17 -8.38 44.68 -34.98
N SER A 18 -9.62 44.66 -35.50
CA SER A 18 -10.59 45.75 -35.39
C SER A 18 -11.24 45.80 -33.99
N ASP A 19 -11.75 46.99 -33.61
CA ASP A 19 -12.48 47.18 -32.35
C ASP A 19 -13.70 46.25 -32.21
N ALA A 20 -14.34 45.91 -33.34
CA ALA A 20 -15.48 44.97 -33.34
C ALA A 20 -15.06 43.54 -32.98
N GLU A 21 -13.92 43.10 -33.43
CA GLU A 21 -13.37 41.79 -33.09
C GLU A 21 -12.92 41.75 -31.63
N HIS A 22 -12.33 42.82 -31.10
CA HIS A 22 -12.06 42.92 -29.65
C HIS A 22 -13.31 42.91 -28.78
N ALA A 23 -14.36 43.59 -29.20
CA ALA A 23 -15.66 43.56 -28.53
C ALA A 23 -16.30 42.16 -28.53
N LEU A 24 -16.12 41.41 -29.64
CA LEU A 24 -16.55 40.02 -29.70
C LEU A 24 -15.72 39.13 -28.80
N GLU A 25 -14.39 39.26 -28.79
CA GLU A 25 -13.51 38.53 -27.88
C GLU A 25 -13.90 38.76 -26.41
N ASP A 26 -14.13 40.03 -26.03
CA ASP A 26 -14.53 40.38 -24.68
C ASP A 26 -15.91 39.81 -24.29
N SER A 27 -16.85 39.72 -25.25
CA SER A 27 -18.14 39.11 -25.01
C SER A 27 -18.11 37.59 -24.86
N LEU A 28 -17.10 36.94 -25.43
CA LEU A 28 -16.87 35.49 -25.35
C LEU A 28 -15.95 35.10 -24.19
N ARG A 29 -15.35 36.08 -23.53
CA ARG A 29 -14.51 35.79 -22.36
C ARG A 29 -15.33 35.12 -21.26
N MET A 30 -14.98 33.89 -20.96
CA MET A 30 -15.45 33.23 -19.76
C MET A 30 -14.59 33.68 -18.59
N ASP A 31 -15.23 34.22 -17.56
CA ASP A 31 -14.56 34.56 -16.30
C ASP A 31 -14.27 33.26 -15.52
N VAL A 32 -13.28 32.53 -16.02
CA VAL A 32 -12.82 31.28 -15.39
C VAL A 32 -11.58 31.59 -14.58
N ASP A 33 -11.66 31.41 -13.29
CA ASP A 33 -10.52 31.49 -12.39
C ASP A 33 -9.53 30.34 -12.66
N LEU A 34 -8.49 30.63 -13.43
CA LEU A 34 -7.42 29.67 -13.73
C LEU A 34 -6.40 29.53 -12.61
N SER A 35 -6.45 30.39 -11.59
CA SER A 35 -5.51 30.34 -10.46
C SER A 35 -5.60 29.02 -9.71
N ALA A 36 -6.79 28.46 -9.64
CA ALA A 36 -7.06 27.15 -9.03
C ALA A 36 -6.26 26.01 -9.68
N VAL A 37 -6.00 26.07 -10.99
CA VAL A 37 -5.28 25.01 -11.73
C VAL A 37 -3.88 24.79 -11.17
N GLY A 38 -3.18 25.88 -10.85
CA GLY A 38 -1.85 25.84 -10.25
C GLY A 38 -1.80 25.23 -8.84
N THR A 39 -2.91 25.28 -8.13
CA THR A 39 -2.99 24.79 -6.74
C THR A 39 -3.44 23.33 -6.63
N LEU A 40 -4.03 22.75 -7.69
CA LEU A 40 -4.61 21.41 -7.64
C LEU A 40 -3.58 20.29 -7.39
N TRP A 41 -2.33 20.49 -7.82
CA TRP A 41 -1.27 19.48 -7.70
C TRP A 41 -0.39 19.65 -6.45
N ASP A 42 -0.55 20.73 -5.71
CA ASP A 42 0.20 20.97 -4.49
C ASP A 42 -0.63 20.50 -3.28
N PRO A 43 -0.14 19.52 -2.51
CA PRO A 43 -0.82 19.03 -1.32
C PRO A 43 -1.14 20.11 -0.29
N ALA A 44 -0.34 21.18 -0.24
CA ALA A 44 -0.52 22.27 0.74
C ALA A 44 -1.67 23.20 0.36
N THR A 45 -1.84 23.50 -0.93
CA THR A 45 -2.78 24.52 -1.43
C THR A 45 -4.02 23.92 -2.09
N CYS A 46 -4.03 22.63 -2.41
CA CYS A 46 -5.15 21.94 -3.01
C CYS A 46 -6.42 22.07 -2.16
N PRO A 47 -7.58 22.43 -2.74
CA PRO A 47 -8.85 22.47 -2.00
C PRO A 47 -9.18 21.11 -1.35
N ALA A 48 -9.69 21.14 -0.10
CA ALA A 48 -9.95 19.93 0.69
C ALA A 48 -10.86 18.91 -0.03
N GLY A 49 -11.86 19.38 -0.79
CA GLY A 49 -12.76 18.52 -1.57
C GLY A 49 -12.08 17.79 -2.75
N VAL A 50 -10.91 18.26 -3.19
CA VAL A 50 -10.16 17.68 -4.32
C VAL A 50 -9.06 16.73 -3.84
N LEU A 51 -8.69 16.76 -2.55
CA LEU A 51 -7.65 15.88 -2.00
C LEU A 51 -7.83 14.40 -2.31
N PRO A 52 -9.05 13.80 -2.28
CA PRO A 52 -9.24 12.39 -2.66
C PRO A 52 -8.85 12.09 -4.11
N PHE A 53 -9.13 13.02 -5.03
CA PHE A 53 -8.78 12.87 -6.45
C PHE A 53 -7.27 12.98 -6.66
N LEU A 54 -6.61 13.91 -5.94
CA LEU A 54 -5.15 14.03 -5.96
C LEU A 54 -4.49 12.78 -5.37
N ALA A 55 -5.04 12.23 -4.29
CA ALA A 55 -4.57 10.98 -3.69
C ALA A 55 -4.70 9.81 -4.67
N TRP A 56 -5.82 9.71 -5.36
CA TRP A 56 -6.03 8.69 -6.41
C TRP A 56 -5.05 8.87 -7.58
N GLY A 57 -4.87 10.10 -8.06
CA GLY A 57 -3.93 10.41 -9.15
C GLY A 57 -2.47 10.10 -8.80
N LEU A 58 -2.10 10.18 -7.52
CA LEU A 58 -0.78 9.79 -7.01
C LEU A 58 -0.70 8.33 -6.56
N ALA A 59 -1.75 7.53 -6.80
CA ALA A 59 -1.82 6.11 -6.47
C ALA A 59 -1.45 5.79 -5.01
N ILE A 60 -2.01 6.54 -4.05
CA ILE A 60 -1.79 6.30 -2.63
C ILE A 60 -2.44 4.97 -2.25
N SER A 61 -1.66 4.03 -1.77
CA SER A 61 -2.10 2.66 -1.47
C SER A 61 -3.07 2.58 -0.29
N ARG A 62 -2.97 3.52 0.67
CA ARG A 62 -3.82 3.57 1.85
C ARG A 62 -4.43 4.95 1.99
N TRP A 63 -5.73 5.02 1.90
CA TRP A 63 -6.51 6.23 2.08
C TRP A 63 -7.67 5.99 3.04
N ASP A 64 -7.78 6.81 4.07
CA ASP A 64 -8.88 6.76 5.01
C ASP A 64 -9.70 8.05 4.92
N ALA A 65 -10.99 7.91 4.66
CA ALA A 65 -11.90 9.04 4.60
C ALA A 65 -12.02 9.76 5.95
N ALA A 66 -11.82 9.03 7.06
CA ALA A 66 -11.92 9.55 8.43
C ALA A 66 -10.68 10.36 8.87
N TRP A 67 -9.57 10.31 8.13
CA TRP A 67 -8.39 11.12 8.46
C TRP A 67 -8.71 12.61 8.47
N SER A 68 -8.02 13.31 9.36
CA SER A 68 -8.03 14.78 9.37
C SER A 68 -7.46 15.32 8.04
N GLU A 69 -7.79 16.57 7.73
CA GLU A 69 -7.24 17.21 6.52
C GLU A 69 -5.71 17.28 6.55
N ALA A 70 -5.11 17.52 7.72
CA ALA A 70 -3.65 17.55 7.87
C ALA A 70 -3.00 16.18 7.55
N GLU A 71 -3.58 15.08 8.04
CA GLU A 71 -3.12 13.72 7.74
C GLU A 71 -3.27 13.40 6.24
N LYS A 72 -4.38 13.77 5.64
CA LYS A 72 -4.62 13.62 4.19
C LYS A 72 -3.56 14.34 3.36
N ARG A 73 -3.26 15.59 3.70
CA ARG A 73 -2.22 16.38 3.03
C ARG A 73 -0.83 15.80 3.22
N ALA A 74 -0.50 15.35 4.42
CA ALA A 74 0.77 14.70 4.73
C ALA A 74 0.95 13.40 3.93
N ALA A 75 -0.09 12.55 3.85
CA ALA A 75 -0.07 11.33 3.07
C ALA A 75 0.15 11.59 1.56
N ILE A 76 -0.47 12.65 1.03
CA ILE A 76 -0.29 13.05 -0.36
C ILE A 76 1.14 13.56 -0.61
N ALA A 77 1.68 14.37 0.29
CA ALA A 77 3.04 14.90 0.19
C ALA A 77 4.10 13.78 0.22
N ASP A 78 3.87 12.73 1.02
CA ASP A 78 4.76 11.58 1.11
C ASP A 78 4.62 10.59 -0.06
N ALA A 79 3.57 10.67 -0.88
CA ALA A 79 3.29 9.68 -1.92
C ALA A 79 4.47 9.48 -2.90
N ILE A 80 5.05 10.55 -3.44
CA ILE A 80 6.15 10.47 -4.40
C ILE A 80 7.43 9.93 -3.74
N PRO A 81 7.90 10.45 -2.58
CA PRO A 81 9.00 9.85 -1.83
C PRO A 81 8.78 8.37 -1.52
N PHE A 82 7.58 7.98 -1.11
CA PHE A 82 7.20 6.60 -0.84
C PHE A 82 7.35 5.72 -2.07
N HIS A 83 6.79 6.14 -3.22
CA HIS A 83 6.89 5.38 -4.46
C HIS A 83 8.33 5.20 -4.95
N LYS A 84 9.19 6.19 -4.75
CA LYS A 84 10.63 6.08 -5.11
C LYS A 84 11.36 4.99 -4.32
N ARG A 85 10.86 4.62 -3.13
CA ARG A 85 11.48 3.61 -2.27
C ARG A 85 10.84 2.23 -2.39
N LYS A 86 9.70 2.09 -3.12
CA LYS A 86 9.06 0.79 -3.35
C LYS A 86 10.04 -0.22 -3.92
N GLY A 87 9.94 -1.45 -3.48
CA GLY A 87 10.84 -2.52 -3.87
C GLY A 87 12.16 -2.60 -3.07
N THR A 88 12.30 -1.82 -2.00
CA THR A 88 13.44 -1.90 -1.09
C THR A 88 13.05 -2.53 0.24
N ARG A 89 14.02 -3.16 0.94
CA ARG A 89 13.80 -3.67 2.30
C ARG A 89 13.34 -2.56 3.26
N ALA A 90 13.91 -1.36 3.12
CA ALA A 90 13.60 -0.23 3.99
C ALA A 90 12.12 0.15 3.98
N ILE A 91 11.47 0.15 2.81
CA ILE A 91 10.05 0.47 2.73
C ILE A 91 9.16 -0.64 3.32
N VAL A 92 9.58 -1.90 3.20
CA VAL A 92 8.88 -3.03 3.84
C VAL A 92 8.93 -2.88 5.36
N ILE A 93 10.09 -2.57 5.92
CA ILE A 93 10.26 -2.31 7.36
C ILE A 93 9.38 -1.14 7.78
N GLU A 94 9.42 -0.01 7.08
CA GLU A 94 8.60 1.17 7.37
C GLU A 94 7.09 0.85 7.38
N VAL A 95 6.64 0.04 6.44
CA VAL A 95 5.23 -0.39 6.39
C VAL A 95 4.89 -1.27 7.58
N LEU A 96 5.76 -2.20 7.96
CA LEU A 96 5.56 -3.07 9.12
C LEU A 96 5.55 -2.30 10.43
N GLU A 97 6.45 -1.32 10.61
CA GLU A 97 6.51 -0.45 11.79
C GLU A 97 5.22 0.33 12.03
N ARG A 98 4.48 0.66 10.96
CA ARG A 98 3.15 1.30 11.07
C ARG A 98 2.10 0.39 11.73
N PHE A 99 2.25 -0.92 11.60
CA PHE A 99 1.40 -1.90 12.26
C PHE A 99 1.91 -2.20 13.67
N ASN A 100 3.17 -2.62 13.76
CA ASN A 100 3.81 -2.89 15.03
C ASN A 100 5.34 -2.88 14.86
N PRO A 101 6.08 -2.11 15.68
CA PRO A 101 7.54 -2.01 15.60
C PRO A 101 8.26 -3.32 15.96
N LEU A 102 7.57 -4.32 16.51
CA LEU A 102 8.12 -5.64 16.82
C LEU A 102 8.08 -6.61 15.64
N LEU A 103 7.51 -6.22 14.51
CA LEU A 103 7.52 -7.03 13.29
C LEU A 103 8.89 -6.91 12.62
N GLU A 104 9.48 -8.04 12.27
CA GLU A 104 10.83 -8.10 11.72
C GLU A 104 10.81 -8.66 10.28
N VAL A 105 11.75 -8.17 9.46
CA VAL A 105 12.01 -8.70 8.12
C VAL A 105 13.30 -9.47 8.15
N VAL A 106 13.25 -10.76 7.86
CA VAL A 106 14.42 -11.65 7.79
C VAL A 106 14.57 -12.14 6.35
N GLU A 107 15.66 -11.73 5.72
CA GLU A 107 15.96 -12.09 4.34
C GLU A 107 16.54 -13.50 4.25
N TRP A 108 16.38 -14.16 3.09
CA TRP A 108 16.83 -15.53 2.88
C TRP A 108 18.30 -15.79 3.22
N TRP A 109 19.17 -14.80 3.07
CA TRP A 109 20.61 -14.92 3.40
C TRP A 109 20.91 -14.74 4.89
N GLU A 110 19.98 -14.18 5.65
CA GLU A 110 20.08 -14.00 7.13
C GLU A 110 19.62 -15.26 7.88
N MET A 111 18.95 -16.19 7.19
CA MET A 111 18.45 -17.43 7.78
C MET A 111 19.57 -18.49 7.92
N ASN A 112 19.45 -19.35 8.90
CA ASN A 112 20.34 -20.49 9.08
C ASN A 112 19.55 -21.81 9.26
N PRO A 113 19.57 -22.73 8.28
CA PRO A 113 20.24 -22.65 6.97
C PRO A 113 19.66 -21.57 6.06
N LYS A 114 20.44 -21.10 5.08
CA LYS A 114 19.95 -20.10 4.11
C LYS A 114 18.75 -20.63 3.35
N ALA A 115 17.73 -19.80 3.24
CA ALA A 115 16.52 -20.12 2.50
C ALA A 115 16.70 -19.96 0.98
N THR A 116 15.63 -20.19 0.24
CA THR A 116 15.63 -20.02 -1.22
C THR A 116 15.92 -18.56 -1.59
N PRO A 117 16.80 -18.28 -2.58
CA PRO A 117 17.05 -16.93 -3.05
C PRO A 117 15.75 -16.19 -3.44
N HIS A 118 15.73 -14.89 -3.19
CA HIS A 118 14.57 -14.01 -3.42
C HIS A 118 13.34 -14.30 -2.54
N THR A 119 13.55 -14.90 -1.38
CA THR A 119 12.49 -15.04 -0.37
C THR A 119 12.87 -14.27 0.89
N PHE A 120 11.86 -13.87 1.67
CA PHE A 120 12.05 -13.30 3.00
C PHE A 120 10.88 -13.69 3.90
N GLU A 121 11.09 -13.59 5.20
CA GLU A 121 10.05 -13.81 6.19
C GLU A 121 9.70 -12.51 6.89
N VAL A 122 8.41 -12.31 7.10
CA VAL A 122 7.92 -11.32 8.06
C VAL A 122 7.62 -12.06 9.35
N ARG A 123 8.39 -11.78 10.39
CA ARG A 123 8.32 -12.47 11.67
C ARG A 123 7.58 -11.68 12.70
N ALA A 124 6.63 -12.31 13.39
CA ALA A 124 5.86 -11.74 14.48
C ALA A 124 6.13 -12.54 15.77
N PRO A 125 6.77 -11.95 16.81
CA PRO A 125 7.00 -12.62 18.07
C PRO A 125 5.70 -12.74 18.88
N ALA A 126 5.16 -13.95 18.99
CA ALA A 126 3.88 -14.21 19.65
C ALA A 126 3.89 -13.97 21.17
N ASN A 127 5.08 -13.97 21.77
CA ASN A 127 5.26 -13.68 23.21
C ASN A 127 5.22 -12.18 23.54
N LEU A 128 5.49 -11.31 22.57
CA LEU A 128 5.54 -9.86 22.74
C LEU A 128 4.34 -9.14 22.14
N ILE A 129 3.74 -9.71 21.11
CA ILE A 129 2.59 -9.15 20.41
C ILE A 129 1.31 -9.81 20.93
N PRO A 130 0.31 -9.04 21.43
CA PRO A 130 -0.94 -9.60 21.92
C PRO A 130 -1.66 -10.40 20.83
N ALA A 131 -2.25 -11.54 21.20
CA ALA A 131 -3.03 -12.38 20.28
C ALA A 131 -4.22 -11.64 19.65
N SER A 132 -4.76 -10.62 20.32
CA SER A 132 -5.81 -9.76 19.79
C SER A 132 -5.36 -8.91 18.60
N PHE A 133 -4.05 -8.60 18.51
CA PHE A 133 -3.47 -7.88 17.36
C PHE A 133 -3.27 -8.80 16.16
N LEU A 134 -2.87 -10.05 16.39
CA LEU A 134 -2.62 -11.06 15.35
C LEU A 134 -3.92 -11.79 14.94
N ASN A 135 -5.01 -11.04 14.77
CA ASN A 135 -6.24 -11.56 14.19
C ASN A 135 -6.11 -11.64 12.65
N ALA A 136 -7.01 -12.40 12.02
CA ALA A 136 -6.98 -12.60 10.57
C ALA A 136 -7.03 -11.29 9.78
N GLU A 137 -7.88 -10.36 10.21
CA GLU A 137 -8.03 -9.06 9.54
C GLU A 137 -6.72 -8.24 9.54
N THR A 138 -6.02 -8.18 10.68
CA THR A 138 -4.74 -7.46 10.79
C THR A 138 -3.64 -8.15 9.98
N VAL A 139 -3.59 -9.49 10.02
CA VAL A 139 -2.62 -10.27 9.23
C VAL A 139 -2.85 -10.07 7.73
N ASP A 140 -4.09 -10.13 7.27
CA ASP A 140 -4.44 -9.87 5.87
C ASP A 140 -4.10 -8.44 5.43
N ALA A 141 -4.32 -7.46 6.31
CA ALA A 141 -3.91 -6.08 6.04
C ALA A 141 -2.38 -5.95 5.91
N ILE A 142 -1.61 -6.60 6.81
CA ILE A 142 -0.15 -6.63 6.74
C ILE A 142 0.31 -7.29 5.44
N ILE A 143 -0.25 -8.45 5.09
CA ILE A 143 0.09 -9.18 3.86
C ILE A 143 -0.17 -8.31 2.63
N ARG A 144 -1.32 -7.68 2.55
CA ARG A 144 -1.70 -6.79 1.44
C ARG A 144 -0.75 -5.60 1.30
N ASP A 145 -0.45 -4.93 2.42
CA ASP A 145 0.40 -3.74 2.41
C ASP A 145 1.85 -4.09 2.05
N VAL A 146 2.39 -5.21 2.58
CA VAL A 146 3.71 -5.73 2.23
C VAL A 146 3.77 -6.15 0.76
N ALA A 147 2.74 -6.83 0.25
CA ALA A 147 2.65 -7.23 -1.16
C ALA A 147 2.69 -6.01 -2.10
N GLY A 148 2.07 -4.89 -1.69
CA GLY A 148 2.03 -3.64 -2.46
C GLY A 148 3.36 -2.87 -2.52
N VAL A 149 4.34 -3.19 -1.66
CA VAL A 149 5.60 -2.45 -1.55
C VAL A 149 6.85 -3.29 -1.77
N LYS A 150 6.77 -4.63 -1.63
CA LYS A 150 7.89 -5.55 -1.83
C LYS A 150 8.40 -5.54 -3.28
N PRO A 151 9.65 -6.01 -3.53
CA PRO A 151 10.08 -6.29 -4.89
C PRO A 151 9.17 -7.34 -5.56
N VAL A 152 8.78 -7.13 -6.81
CA VAL A 152 7.88 -8.04 -7.56
C VAL A 152 8.45 -9.46 -7.60
N ARG A 153 9.77 -9.59 -7.78
CA ARG A 153 10.47 -10.89 -7.86
C ARG A 153 10.61 -11.61 -6.53
N SER A 154 10.37 -10.94 -5.40
CA SER A 154 10.56 -11.54 -4.08
C SER A 154 9.25 -12.10 -3.55
N HIS A 155 9.31 -13.29 -2.96
CA HIS A 155 8.20 -13.92 -2.26
C HIS A 155 8.42 -13.81 -0.77
N PHE A 156 7.34 -13.74 0.00
CA PHE A 156 7.47 -13.69 1.45
C PHE A 156 6.47 -14.63 2.13
N THR A 157 6.82 -15.01 3.35
CA THR A 157 5.97 -15.78 4.24
C THR A 157 5.79 -14.98 5.53
N PHE A 158 4.58 -14.91 6.02
CA PHE A 158 4.31 -14.37 7.35
C PHE A 158 4.45 -15.48 8.39
N VAL A 159 5.36 -15.33 9.35
CA VAL A 159 5.68 -16.35 10.35
C VAL A 159 5.42 -15.78 11.74
N GLN A 160 4.52 -16.40 12.46
CA GLN A 160 4.37 -16.16 13.88
C GLN A 160 5.27 -17.15 14.63
N TYR A 161 6.19 -16.63 15.46
CA TYR A 161 7.07 -17.48 16.25
C TYR A 161 6.93 -17.25 17.74
N LEU A 162 7.15 -18.30 18.50
CA LEU A 162 7.20 -18.25 19.95
C LEU A 162 8.63 -18.56 20.37
N GLU A 163 9.30 -17.59 20.97
CA GLU A 163 10.61 -17.79 21.58
C GLU A 163 10.40 -18.23 23.03
N ALA A 164 10.71 -19.48 23.32
CA ALA A 164 10.73 -20.02 24.69
C ALA A 164 12.19 -20.16 25.15
N GLN A 165 12.61 -19.35 26.10
CA GLN A 165 13.90 -19.56 26.79
C GLN A 165 13.70 -20.61 27.88
N ALA A 166 14.14 -21.82 27.62
CA ALA A 166 14.19 -22.87 28.63
C ALA A 166 15.57 -22.87 29.31
N GLY A 167 15.67 -22.35 30.50
CA GLY A 167 16.83 -22.56 31.37
C GLY A 167 16.78 -23.98 31.96
N ALA A 168 17.62 -24.89 31.47
CA ALA A 168 17.81 -26.18 32.16
C ALA A 168 18.70 -26.00 33.37
N TYR A 169 18.09 -25.91 34.53
CA TYR A 169 18.83 -26.07 35.81
C TYR A 169 19.04 -27.56 36.04
N LEU A 170 20.24 -28.06 35.81
CA LEU A 170 20.62 -29.41 36.22
C LEU A 170 20.79 -29.46 37.74
N THR A 171 19.70 -29.58 38.45
CA THR A 171 19.70 -30.17 39.78
C THR A 171 19.59 -31.67 39.59
N SER A 172 20.19 -32.46 40.46
CA SER A 172 20.40 -33.92 40.39
C SER A 172 19.13 -34.81 40.32
N SER A 173 18.00 -34.26 39.84
CA SER A 173 16.77 -35.00 39.52
C SER A 173 16.57 -34.88 38.03
N ALA A 174 16.65 -36.00 37.31
CA ALA A 174 16.35 -36.08 35.89
C ALA A 174 14.90 -35.69 35.61
N GLN A 175 14.70 -34.50 35.02
CA GLN A 175 13.39 -34.12 34.48
C GLN A 175 13.48 -34.16 32.96
N VAL A 176 12.73 -35.09 32.36
CA VAL A 176 12.59 -35.18 30.88
C VAL A 176 11.52 -34.19 30.44
N GLY A 177 11.93 -33.10 29.83
CA GLY A 177 11.02 -32.17 29.14
C GLY A 177 10.90 -32.56 27.67
N SER A 178 9.70 -32.74 27.17
CA SER A 178 9.46 -32.89 25.73
C SER A 178 9.30 -31.51 25.11
N TYR A 179 10.07 -31.22 24.07
CA TYR A 179 9.92 -30.05 23.24
C TYR A 179 9.06 -30.41 22.02
N SER A 180 7.98 -29.72 21.83
CA SER A 180 7.18 -29.82 20.58
C SER A 180 7.28 -28.49 19.84
N ARG A 181 7.85 -28.52 18.62
CA ARG A 181 7.84 -27.42 17.69
C ARG A 181 6.62 -27.59 16.79
N HIS A 182 5.73 -26.63 16.83
CA HIS A 182 4.63 -26.56 15.88
C HIS A 182 4.99 -25.51 14.84
N ASP A 183 5.40 -25.97 13.67
CA ASP A 183 5.57 -25.11 12.50
C ASP A 183 4.23 -25.03 11.79
N TYR A 184 3.56 -23.88 11.89
CA TYR A 184 2.38 -23.60 11.08
C TYR A 184 2.83 -22.87 9.83
N ALA A 185 2.86 -23.59 8.69
CA ALA A 185 2.87 -22.93 7.41
C ALA A 185 1.42 -22.50 7.11
N ALA A 186 1.17 -21.22 6.99
CA ALA A 186 -0.04 -20.76 6.35
C ALA A 186 0.08 -21.12 4.86
N SER A 187 -0.42 -22.31 4.48
CA SER A 187 -0.63 -22.61 3.09
C SER A 187 -1.91 -21.91 2.68
N HIS A 188 -1.81 -21.02 1.76
CA HIS A 188 -2.95 -20.60 0.98
C HIS A 188 -3.20 -21.74 -0.02
N ASP A 189 -3.80 -22.84 0.45
CA ASP A 189 -4.36 -23.83 -0.44
C ASP A 189 -5.59 -23.20 -1.09
N PRO A 190 -5.61 -23.02 -2.39
CA PRO A 190 -6.84 -22.67 -3.07
C PRO A 190 -7.87 -23.74 -2.71
N ASP A 191 -9.07 -23.35 -2.34
CA ASP A 191 -10.15 -24.28 -1.99
C ASP A 191 -10.18 -25.37 -3.07
N PRO A 192 -10.06 -26.67 -2.71
CA PRO A 192 -10.02 -27.75 -3.69
C PRO A 192 -11.23 -27.74 -4.64
N ILE A 193 -12.35 -27.15 -4.20
CA ILE A 193 -13.55 -26.96 -5.02
C ILE A 193 -13.25 -26.07 -6.24
N TRP A 194 -12.36 -25.09 -6.12
CA TRP A 194 -12.08 -24.14 -7.20
C TRP A 194 -11.12 -24.66 -8.27
N GLN A 195 -10.47 -25.79 -8.04
CA GLN A 195 -9.57 -26.40 -9.03
C GLN A 195 -10.26 -26.82 -10.32
N ASN A 196 -11.57 -26.97 -10.30
CA ASN A 196 -12.38 -27.36 -11.47
C ASN A 196 -12.95 -26.17 -12.23
N TYR A 197 -12.71 -24.94 -11.77
CA TYR A 197 -13.23 -23.73 -12.39
C TYR A 197 -12.10 -22.91 -13.03
N LEU A 198 -12.46 -22.16 -14.06
CA LEU A 198 -11.54 -21.18 -14.64
C LEU A 198 -11.29 -20.06 -13.62
N GLN A 199 -10.03 -19.73 -13.44
CA GLN A 199 -9.60 -18.76 -12.42
C GLN A 199 -8.92 -17.56 -13.07
N THR A 200 -9.01 -16.42 -12.40
CA THR A 200 -8.22 -15.23 -12.70
C THR A 200 -6.74 -15.47 -12.38
N GLU A 201 -5.86 -14.57 -12.80
CA GLU A 201 -4.44 -14.58 -12.47
C GLU A 201 -4.17 -14.55 -10.94
N ASP A 202 -5.15 -14.07 -10.17
CA ASP A 202 -5.11 -13.98 -8.69
C ASP A 202 -5.73 -15.21 -8.00
N GLY A 203 -6.22 -16.21 -8.76
CA GLY A 203 -6.77 -17.45 -8.24
C GLY A 203 -8.25 -17.39 -7.84
N GLU A 204 -8.99 -16.34 -8.20
CA GLU A 204 -10.42 -16.24 -8.00
C GLU A 204 -11.18 -16.90 -9.16
N PRO A 205 -12.28 -17.63 -8.91
CA PRO A 205 -13.06 -18.25 -9.96
C PRO A 205 -13.76 -17.21 -10.84
N LEU A 206 -13.78 -17.46 -12.14
CA LEU A 206 -14.50 -16.62 -13.10
C LEU A 206 -15.99 -16.97 -13.11
N GLU A 207 -16.82 -15.94 -13.09
CA GLU A 207 -18.27 -16.04 -13.19
C GLU A 207 -18.75 -15.51 -14.55
N ASN A 208 -19.85 -16.10 -15.07
CA ASN A 208 -20.55 -15.55 -16.22
C ASN A 208 -21.47 -14.38 -15.80
N GLU A 209 -22.12 -13.74 -16.76
CA GLU A 209 -23.04 -12.60 -16.51
C GLU A 209 -24.23 -12.97 -15.59
N ASP A 210 -24.54 -14.26 -15.43
CA ASP A 210 -25.62 -14.78 -14.60
C ASP A 210 -25.13 -15.21 -13.19
N GLY A 211 -23.84 -14.98 -12.85
CA GLY A 211 -23.23 -15.32 -11.57
C GLY A 211 -22.94 -16.82 -11.38
N GLN A 212 -22.84 -17.59 -12.47
CA GLN A 212 -22.45 -19.00 -12.44
C GLN A 212 -20.95 -19.14 -12.70
N LEU A 213 -20.28 -20.02 -11.92
CA LEU A 213 -18.88 -20.32 -12.06
C LEU A 213 -18.57 -21.06 -13.37
N LEU A 214 -17.52 -20.67 -14.08
CA LEU A 214 -17.09 -21.28 -15.32
C LEU A 214 -16.21 -22.50 -15.05
N GLU A 215 -16.68 -23.70 -15.42
CA GLU A 215 -15.94 -24.95 -15.24
C GLU A 215 -14.87 -25.14 -16.32
N GLN A 216 -13.74 -25.76 -15.94
CA GLN A 216 -12.75 -26.23 -16.89
C GLN A 216 -13.29 -27.51 -17.54
N SER A 217 -13.50 -27.48 -18.87
CA SER A 217 -13.91 -28.64 -19.68
C SER A 217 -12.73 -29.56 -20.02
#